data_fe236af430979fcaeeb54412c411f22d
#
_entry.id   fe236af430979fcaeeb54412c411f22d
#
_cell.length_a   1.000
_cell.length_b   1.000
_cell.length_c   1.000
_cell.angle_alpha   90.00
_cell.angle_beta   90.00
_cell.angle_gamma   90.00
#
_symmetry.space_group_name_H-M   'P 1'
#
loop_
_entity.id
_entity.type
_entity.pdbx_description
1 polymer ?
#
loop_
_entity_poly.entity_id
_entity_poly.type
_entity_poly.pdbx_seq_one_letter_code
_entity_poly.pdbx_strand_id
1 'polypeptide(L)'
;MSVAAVLRPADYESRLQRYLFERAEEGRAVRVGEKEVSERAEIVARYAELFTRQQLDALRQAEEESTGGEEHERLYRLRKTCEAGLISAELAAREDALENVILAARIEFKGEELPLRTAQAQLAVLPEYADREELGLLATELSATFNDERLEVLRAGEELETEVTGSSDPIARTEEEKGISLRELERALADASAAAEGIYDELRETWFERLLGPQREDVPSSSHVSPAASIPRSSKTWSRTAVTVAFGYSKYPIAA
;
A
#
# COMPACT_ATOMS: atom_id res chain seq x y z
N MET A 1 -8.00 30.18 -17.18
CA MET A 1 -8.19 28.99 -16.34
C MET A 1 -9.38 29.30 -15.44
N SER A 2 -10.48 28.53 -15.55
CA SER A 2 -11.65 28.71 -14.68
C SER A 2 -11.24 28.20 -13.29
N VAL A 3 -11.35 29.04 -12.26
CA VAL A 3 -11.16 28.61 -10.87
C VAL A 3 -12.31 27.65 -10.57
N ALA A 4 -12.00 26.41 -10.23
CA ALA A 4 -13.01 25.45 -9.84
C ALA A 4 -13.75 25.99 -8.61
N ALA A 5 -15.07 25.97 -8.65
CA ALA A 5 -15.88 26.46 -7.53
C ALA A 5 -15.70 25.51 -6.33
N VAL A 6 -15.45 26.07 -5.15
CA VAL A 6 -15.38 25.33 -3.89
C VAL A 6 -16.76 24.72 -3.61
N LEU A 7 -16.77 23.40 -3.35
CA LEU A 7 -17.99 22.66 -3.02
C LEU A 7 -18.32 22.83 -1.53
N ARG A 8 -19.61 22.97 -1.23
CA ARG A 8 -20.09 22.88 0.16
C ARG A 8 -19.87 21.47 0.70
N PRO A 9 -19.68 21.26 2.01
CA PRO A 9 -19.36 19.95 2.58
C PRO A 9 -20.31 18.81 2.13
N ALA A 10 -21.62 19.04 2.06
CA ALA A 10 -22.58 18.02 1.63
C ALA A 10 -22.48 17.67 0.13
N ASP A 11 -22.22 18.68 -0.72
CA ASP A 11 -22.03 18.48 -2.16
C ASP A 11 -20.70 17.79 -2.42
N TYR A 12 -19.66 18.16 -1.65
CA TYR A 12 -18.34 17.52 -1.67
C TYR A 12 -18.44 16.03 -1.32
N GLU A 13 -19.12 15.69 -0.22
CA GLU A 13 -19.31 14.30 0.22
C GLU A 13 -20.00 13.44 -0.84
N SER A 14 -21.10 13.95 -1.42
CA SER A 14 -21.84 13.24 -2.48
C SER A 14 -20.98 13.00 -3.72
N ARG A 15 -20.15 13.97 -4.08
CA ARG A 15 -19.24 13.87 -5.22
C ARG A 15 -18.08 12.92 -4.93
N LEU A 16 -17.55 12.98 -3.70
CA LEU A 16 -16.50 12.09 -3.21
C LEU A 16 -16.94 10.62 -3.21
N GLN A 17 -18.17 10.31 -2.78
CA GLN A 17 -18.70 8.94 -2.82
C GLN A 17 -18.68 8.35 -4.23
N ARG A 18 -19.05 9.13 -5.25
CA ARG A 18 -19.00 8.69 -6.65
C ARG A 18 -17.57 8.41 -7.10
N TYR A 19 -16.65 9.32 -6.77
CA TYR A 19 -15.23 9.14 -7.06
C TYR A 19 -14.68 7.86 -6.43
N LEU A 20 -14.96 7.62 -5.15
CA LEU A 20 -14.49 6.43 -4.45
C LEU A 20 -15.06 5.14 -5.05
N PHE A 21 -16.33 5.16 -5.48
CA PHE A 21 -16.95 4.04 -6.17
C PHE A 21 -16.27 3.74 -7.51
N GLU A 22 -16.07 4.75 -8.37
CA GLU A 22 -15.42 4.56 -9.65
C GLU A 22 -13.96 4.07 -9.49
N ARG A 23 -13.24 4.61 -8.52
CA ARG A 23 -11.88 4.14 -8.20
C ARG A 23 -11.83 2.70 -7.70
N ALA A 24 -12.80 2.29 -6.89
CA ALA A 24 -12.88 0.92 -6.38
C ALA A 24 -13.16 -0.07 -7.51
N GLU A 25 -14.09 0.26 -8.43
CA GLU A 25 -14.42 -0.57 -9.59
C GLU A 25 -13.23 -0.68 -10.55
N GLU A 26 -12.54 0.41 -10.83
CA GLU A 26 -11.32 0.40 -11.64
C GLU A 26 -10.25 -0.52 -11.03
N GLY A 27 -9.97 -0.33 -9.74
CA GLY A 27 -8.99 -1.16 -9.03
C GLY A 27 -9.39 -2.64 -8.96
N ARG A 28 -10.68 -2.95 -8.91
CA ARG A 28 -11.19 -4.33 -9.02
C ARG A 28 -10.93 -4.90 -10.41
N ALA A 29 -11.35 -4.19 -11.46
CA ALA A 29 -11.25 -4.64 -12.83
C ALA A 29 -9.79 -4.95 -13.25
N VAL A 30 -8.84 -4.11 -12.84
CA VAL A 30 -7.40 -4.35 -13.06
C VAL A 30 -6.91 -5.57 -12.26
N ARG A 31 -7.30 -5.70 -10.98
CA ARG A 31 -6.85 -6.82 -10.14
C ARG A 31 -7.34 -8.18 -10.59
N VAL A 32 -8.56 -8.25 -11.11
CA VAL A 32 -9.14 -9.52 -11.62
C VAL A 32 -8.84 -9.79 -13.09
N GLY A 33 -8.07 -8.91 -13.75
CA GLY A 33 -7.67 -9.07 -15.15
C GLY A 33 -8.77 -8.74 -16.17
N GLU A 34 -9.84 -8.04 -15.77
CA GLU A 34 -10.87 -7.53 -16.69
C GLU A 34 -10.36 -6.33 -17.49
N LYS A 35 -9.34 -5.63 -16.97
CA LYS A 35 -8.60 -4.57 -17.65
C LYS A 35 -7.11 -4.86 -17.65
N GLU A 36 -6.46 -4.61 -18.77
CA GLU A 36 -5.01 -4.75 -18.96
C GLU A 36 -4.24 -3.46 -18.64
N VAL A 37 -4.93 -2.32 -18.64
CA VAL A 37 -4.35 -0.99 -18.42
C VAL A 37 -5.14 -0.27 -17.34
N SER A 38 -4.43 0.36 -16.41
CA SER A 38 -5.03 1.22 -15.38
C SER A 38 -5.39 2.58 -15.98
N GLU A 39 -6.63 3.03 -15.73
CA GLU A 39 -7.14 4.35 -16.11
C GLU A 39 -7.37 5.24 -14.87
N ARG A 40 -6.67 4.94 -13.77
CA ARG A 40 -6.86 5.63 -12.49
C ARG A 40 -6.57 7.13 -12.57
N ALA A 41 -5.57 7.54 -13.35
CA ALA A 41 -5.27 8.95 -13.56
C ALA A 41 -6.40 9.69 -14.29
N GLU A 42 -7.10 9.04 -15.23
CA GLU A 42 -8.25 9.63 -15.91
C GLU A 42 -9.44 9.82 -14.96
N ILE A 43 -9.68 8.85 -14.05
CA ILE A 43 -10.71 8.99 -13.03
C ILE A 43 -10.37 10.17 -12.11
N VAL A 44 -9.13 10.27 -11.63
CA VAL A 44 -8.67 11.40 -10.81
C VAL A 44 -8.88 12.72 -11.53
N ALA A 45 -8.53 12.81 -12.83
CA ALA A 45 -8.70 14.03 -13.63
C ALA A 45 -10.18 14.45 -13.77
N ARG A 46 -11.12 13.49 -13.88
CA ARG A 46 -12.57 13.77 -13.92
C ARG A 46 -13.14 14.35 -12.64
N TYR A 47 -12.47 14.16 -11.53
CA TYR A 47 -12.85 14.60 -10.18
C TYR A 47 -11.83 15.60 -9.59
N ALA A 48 -11.07 16.28 -10.46
CA ALA A 48 -9.99 17.17 -10.02
C ALA A 48 -10.47 18.30 -9.10
N GLU A 49 -11.75 18.70 -9.21
CA GLU A 49 -12.35 19.73 -8.35
C GLU A 49 -12.40 19.31 -6.87
N LEU A 50 -12.40 18.00 -6.56
CA LEU A 50 -12.42 17.50 -5.18
C LEU A 50 -11.08 17.70 -4.47
N PHE A 51 -9.97 17.69 -5.22
CA PHE A 51 -8.63 17.59 -4.67
C PHE A 51 -7.81 18.84 -5.00
N THR A 52 -8.34 19.99 -4.59
CA THR A 52 -7.69 21.29 -4.75
C THR A 52 -7.32 21.87 -3.38
N ARG A 53 -6.26 22.70 -3.34
CA ARG A 53 -5.89 23.39 -2.10
C ARG A 53 -7.02 24.29 -1.58
N GLN A 54 -7.75 24.94 -2.49
CA GLN A 54 -8.90 25.76 -2.12
C GLN A 54 -10.01 24.94 -1.44
N GLN A 55 -10.27 23.73 -1.94
CA GLN A 55 -11.25 22.82 -1.32
C GLN A 55 -10.77 22.35 0.05
N LEU A 56 -9.48 22.03 0.19
CA LEU A 56 -8.88 21.66 1.46
C LEU A 56 -8.97 22.79 2.50
N ASP A 57 -8.63 24.01 2.10
CA ASP A 57 -8.70 25.17 2.99
C ASP A 57 -10.13 25.47 3.44
N ALA A 58 -11.11 25.31 2.54
CA ALA A 58 -12.53 25.46 2.89
C ALA A 58 -13.02 24.39 3.88
N LEU A 59 -12.53 23.13 3.75
CA LEU A 59 -12.85 22.08 4.70
C LEU A 59 -12.17 22.30 6.06
N ARG A 60 -10.95 22.80 6.09
CA ARG A 60 -10.25 23.22 7.33
C ARG A 60 -11.01 24.31 8.06
N GLN A 61 -11.39 25.34 7.33
CA GLN A 61 -12.18 26.42 7.91
C GLN A 61 -13.52 25.93 8.46
N ALA A 62 -14.25 25.08 7.71
CA ALA A 62 -15.52 24.54 8.18
C ALA A 62 -15.36 23.65 9.43
N GLU A 63 -14.26 22.88 9.53
CA GLU A 63 -13.93 22.08 10.71
C GLU A 63 -13.63 22.98 11.93
N GLU A 64 -12.82 24.05 11.76
CA GLU A 64 -12.48 25.00 12.82
C GLU A 64 -13.72 25.78 13.32
N GLU A 65 -14.65 26.12 12.45
CA GLU A 65 -15.90 26.81 12.78
C GLU A 65 -16.93 25.88 13.44
N SER A 66 -16.75 24.55 13.33
CA SER A 66 -17.67 23.58 13.93
C SER A 66 -17.52 23.55 15.47
N THR A 67 -18.63 23.42 16.17
CA THR A 67 -18.68 23.45 17.64
C THR A 67 -18.42 22.08 18.30
N GLY A 68 -17.88 21.13 17.56
CA GLY A 68 -17.63 19.75 18.04
C GLY A 68 -18.77 18.79 17.70
N GLY A 69 -18.73 17.57 18.24
CA GLY A 69 -19.73 16.52 18.01
C GLY A 69 -19.60 15.84 16.64
N GLU A 70 -20.68 15.25 16.17
CA GLU A 70 -20.70 14.44 14.93
C GLU A 70 -20.31 15.27 13.69
N GLU A 71 -20.70 16.55 13.64
CA GLU A 71 -20.39 17.40 12.50
C GLU A 71 -18.90 17.73 12.43
N HIS A 72 -18.25 17.99 13.55
CA HIS A 72 -16.79 18.20 13.62
C HIS A 72 -16.05 16.95 13.14
N GLU A 73 -16.43 15.78 13.66
CA GLU A 73 -15.83 14.50 13.24
C GLU A 73 -16.05 14.22 11.75
N ARG A 74 -17.23 14.53 11.22
CA ARG A 74 -17.53 14.40 9.79
C ARG A 74 -16.62 15.32 8.95
N LEU A 75 -16.49 16.59 9.32
CA LEU A 75 -15.64 17.57 8.63
C LEU A 75 -14.16 17.19 8.72
N TYR A 76 -13.70 16.72 9.88
CA TYR A 76 -12.36 16.17 10.06
C TYR A 76 -12.07 15.04 9.06
N ARG A 77 -12.99 14.07 8.93
CA ARG A 77 -12.84 12.95 7.98
C ARG A 77 -12.83 13.41 6.52
N LEU A 78 -13.70 14.36 6.16
CA LEU A 78 -13.72 14.94 4.81
C LEU A 78 -12.42 15.67 4.51
N ARG A 79 -11.90 16.46 5.45
CA ARG A 79 -10.60 17.13 5.33
C ARG A 79 -9.47 16.12 5.15
N LYS A 80 -9.36 15.11 6.00
CA LYS A 80 -8.34 14.06 5.87
C LYS A 80 -8.42 13.32 4.53
N THR A 81 -9.64 13.07 4.05
CA THR A 81 -9.84 12.46 2.73
C THR A 81 -9.41 13.39 1.60
N CYS A 82 -9.67 14.70 1.73
CA CYS A 82 -9.21 15.70 0.77
C CYS A 82 -7.68 15.80 0.75
N GLU A 83 -7.00 15.80 1.91
CA GLU A 83 -5.54 15.77 2.02
C GLU A 83 -4.96 14.55 1.28
N ALA A 84 -5.44 13.35 1.60
CA ALA A 84 -5.01 12.12 0.94
C ALA A 84 -5.32 12.11 -0.57
N GLY A 85 -6.48 12.65 -0.96
CA GLY A 85 -6.89 12.76 -2.35
C GLY A 85 -6.03 13.74 -3.16
N LEU A 86 -5.64 14.86 -2.57
CA LEU A 86 -4.73 15.83 -3.19
C LEU A 86 -3.37 15.20 -3.48
N ILE A 87 -2.80 14.48 -2.51
CA ILE A 87 -1.54 13.75 -2.67
C ILE A 87 -1.67 12.69 -3.77
N SER A 88 -2.76 11.90 -3.71
CA SER A 88 -3.02 10.86 -4.72
C SER A 88 -3.24 11.43 -6.13
N ALA A 89 -3.84 12.62 -6.26
CA ALA A 89 -4.04 13.27 -7.55
C ALA A 89 -2.72 13.70 -8.19
N GLU A 90 -1.80 14.23 -7.41
CA GLU A 90 -0.47 14.63 -7.87
C GLU A 90 0.40 13.42 -8.28
N LEU A 91 0.21 12.26 -7.63
CA LEU A 91 0.96 11.05 -7.92
C LEU A 91 0.31 10.16 -8.99
N ALA A 92 -0.96 10.38 -9.33
CA ALA A 92 -1.76 9.45 -10.13
C ALA A 92 -1.08 9.04 -11.46
N ALA A 93 -0.52 10.01 -12.19
CA ALA A 93 0.14 9.73 -13.47
C ALA A 93 1.41 8.88 -13.30
N ARG A 94 2.18 9.09 -12.23
CA ARG A 94 3.39 8.29 -11.94
C ARG A 94 3.02 6.90 -11.46
N GLU A 95 2.02 6.80 -10.59
CA GLU A 95 1.50 5.52 -10.10
C GLU A 95 0.95 4.68 -11.25
N ASP A 96 0.19 5.27 -12.18
CA ASP A 96 -0.34 4.56 -13.35
C ASP A 96 0.77 4.13 -14.33
N ALA A 97 1.78 4.98 -14.55
CA ALA A 97 2.91 4.61 -15.38
C ALA A 97 3.65 3.39 -14.82
N LEU A 98 3.95 3.38 -13.52
CA LEU A 98 4.58 2.25 -12.83
C LEU A 98 3.69 1.00 -12.86
N GLU A 99 2.40 1.13 -12.55
CA GLU A 99 1.45 0.01 -12.57
C GLU A 99 1.36 -0.61 -13.97
N ASN A 100 1.30 0.20 -15.03
CA ASN A 100 1.22 -0.29 -16.41
C ASN A 100 2.50 -1.01 -16.84
N VAL A 101 3.68 -0.56 -16.40
CA VAL A 101 4.94 -1.29 -16.64
C VAL A 101 4.92 -2.65 -15.93
N ILE A 102 4.46 -2.71 -14.69
CA ILE A 102 4.34 -3.97 -13.93
C ILE A 102 3.29 -4.91 -14.57
N LEU A 103 2.17 -4.37 -15.04
CA LEU A 103 1.13 -5.15 -15.74
C LEU A 103 1.63 -5.74 -17.07
N ALA A 104 2.47 -4.99 -17.78
CA ALA A 104 3.07 -5.43 -19.02
C ALA A 104 4.21 -6.43 -18.84
N ALA A 105 4.77 -6.54 -17.62
CA ALA A 105 5.93 -7.39 -17.35
C ALA A 105 5.61 -8.87 -17.52
N ARG A 106 6.53 -9.61 -18.15
CA ARG A 106 6.39 -11.03 -18.47
C ARG A 106 7.60 -11.80 -17.97
N ILE A 107 7.35 -13.04 -17.59
CA ILE A 107 8.36 -14.02 -17.21
C ILE A 107 8.28 -15.17 -18.20
N GLU A 108 9.41 -15.56 -18.76
CA GLU A 108 9.53 -16.80 -19.51
C GLU A 108 9.76 -17.95 -18.52
N PHE A 109 8.81 -18.89 -18.47
CA PHE A 109 8.90 -20.06 -17.60
C PHE A 109 8.45 -21.31 -18.37
N LYS A 110 9.35 -22.29 -18.49
CA LYS A 110 9.13 -23.54 -19.22
C LYS A 110 8.67 -23.37 -20.66
N GLY A 111 9.14 -22.30 -21.34
CA GLY A 111 8.79 -21.99 -22.72
C GLY A 111 7.45 -21.26 -22.91
N GLU A 112 6.83 -20.83 -21.83
CA GLU A 112 5.63 -19.99 -21.82
C GLU A 112 5.92 -18.59 -21.28
N GLU A 113 5.36 -17.58 -21.92
CA GLU A 113 5.37 -16.21 -21.40
C GLU A 113 4.20 -16.00 -20.42
N LEU A 114 4.51 -15.75 -19.15
CA LEU A 114 3.53 -15.51 -18.09
C LEU A 114 3.55 -14.04 -17.65
N PRO A 115 2.38 -13.38 -17.50
CA PRO A 115 2.31 -12.12 -16.77
C PRO A 115 2.85 -12.28 -15.36
N LEU A 116 3.60 -11.29 -14.86
CA LEU A 116 4.19 -11.35 -13.52
C LEU A 116 3.17 -11.73 -12.42
N ARG A 117 1.97 -11.15 -12.47
CA ARG A 117 0.89 -11.48 -11.50
C ARG A 117 0.41 -12.92 -11.62
N THR A 118 0.33 -13.46 -12.84
CA THR A 118 -0.02 -14.86 -13.07
C THR A 118 1.06 -15.77 -12.52
N ALA A 119 2.33 -15.46 -12.76
CA ALA A 119 3.47 -16.20 -12.22
C ALA A 119 3.43 -16.24 -10.69
N GLN A 120 3.21 -15.09 -10.04
CA GLN A 120 3.07 -15.02 -8.58
C GLN A 120 1.90 -15.86 -8.04
N ALA A 121 0.76 -15.87 -8.73
CA ALA A 121 -0.39 -16.69 -8.34
C ALA A 121 -0.11 -18.19 -8.52
N GLN A 122 0.63 -18.57 -9.56
CA GLN A 122 1.00 -19.97 -9.81
C GLN A 122 1.91 -20.56 -8.73
N LEU A 123 2.72 -19.74 -8.03
CA LEU A 123 3.56 -20.22 -6.91
C LEU A 123 2.77 -20.96 -5.84
N ALA A 124 1.50 -20.61 -5.63
CA ALA A 124 0.66 -21.25 -4.63
C ALA A 124 0.12 -22.63 -5.06
N VAL A 125 0.12 -22.93 -6.36
CA VAL A 125 -0.56 -24.12 -6.91
C VAL A 125 0.36 -25.07 -7.66
N LEU A 126 1.58 -24.68 -8.00
CA LEU A 126 2.56 -25.55 -8.63
C LEU A 126 2.90 -26.74 -7.70
N PRO A 127 2.78 -28.00 -8.17
CA PRO A 127 3.00 -29.16 -7.30
C PRO A 127 4.49 -29.36 -6.97
N GLU A 128 5.37 -29.14 -7.95
CA GLU A 128 6.80 -29.45 -7.81
C GLU A 128 7.54 -28.31 -7.12
N TYR A 129 8.34 -28.63 -6.10
CA TYR A 129 9.14 -27.65 -5.35
C TYR A 129 10.14 -26.91 -6.25
N ALA A 130 10.86 -27.66 -7.10
CA ALA A 130 11.85 -27.07 -8.01
C ALA A 130 11.22 -26.02 -8.95
N ASP A 131 10.01 -26.28 -9.44
CA ASP A 131 9.28 -25.36 -10.29
C ASP A 131 8.87 -24.08 -9.54
N ARG A 132 8.42 -24.23 -8.28
CA ARG A 132 8.11 -23.07 -7.43
C ARG A 132 9.35 -22.25 -7.12
N GLU A 133 10.48 -22.90 -6.85
CA GLU A 133 11.75 -22.21 -6.59
C GLU A 133 12.22 -21.42 -7.82
N GLU A 134 12.27 -22.06 -9.00
CA GLU A 134 12.66 -21.41 -10.25
C GLU A 134 11.74 -20.22 -10.58
N LEU A 135 10.42 -20.44 -10.60
CA LEU A 135 9.46 -19.38 -10.87
C LEU A 135 9.52 -18.26 -9.84
N GLY A 136 9.73 -18.61 -8.56
CA GLY A 136 9.87 -17.65 -7.46
C GLY A 136 11.10 -16.75 -7.61
N LEU A 137 12.24 -17.32 -8.01
CA LEU A 137 13.46 -16.55 -8.30
C LEU A 137 13.24 -15.59 -9.46
N LEU A 138 12.71 -16.07 -10.59
CA LEU A 138 12.41 -15.24 -11.77
C LEU A 138 11.43 -14.09 -11.43
N ALA A 139 10.37 -14.38 -10.67
CA ALA A 139 9.40 -13.37 -10.25
C ALA A 139 10.03 -12.33 -9.30
N THR A 140 10.94 -12.76 -8.42
CA THR A 140 11.66 -11.88 -7.49
C THR A 140 12.63 -10.97 -8.23
N GLU A 141 13.42 -11.53 -9.14
CA GLU A 141 14.38 -10.78 -9.96
C GLU A 141 13.67 -9.72 -10.80
N LEU A 142 12.60 -10.10 -11.52
CA LEU A 142 11.81 -9.15 -12.29
C LEU A 142 11.17 -8.08 -11.40
N SER A 143 10.61 -8.45 -10.23
CA SER A 143 10.01 -7.50 -9.30
C SER A 143 11.03 -6.50 -8.76
N ALA A 144 12.27 -6.92 -8.57
CA ALA A 144 13.35 -6.06 -8.09
C ALA A 144 13.72 -4.95 -9.10
N THR A 145 13.52 -5.19 -10.40
CA THR A 145 13.81 -4.17 -11.43
C THR A 145 12.94 -2.92 -11.32
N PHE A 146 11.79 -3.00 -10.64
CA PHE A 146 10.88 -1.87 -10.44
C PHE A 146 11.12 -1.11 -9.12
N ASN A 147 12.13 -1.48 -8.34
CA ASN A 147 12.30 -0.91 -7.00
C ASN A 147 12.72 0.54 -7.01
N ASP A 148 13.51 0.96 -7.98
CA ASP A 148 13.96 2.36 -8.06
C ASP A 148 12.78 3.28 -8.36
N GLU A 149 11.91 2.94 -9.32
CA GLU A 149 10.71 3.70 -9.63
C GLU A 149 9.71 3.70 -8.46
N ARG A 150 9.57 2.56 -7.75
CA ARG A 150 8.75 2.48 -6.54
C ARG A 150 9.26 3.43 -5.47
N LEU A 151 10.57 3.48 -5.25
CA LEU A 151 11.19 4.37 -4.27
C LEU A 151 11.01 5.84 -4.64
N GLU A 152 11.09 6.19 -5.93
CA GLU A 152 10.83 7.55 -6.40
C GLU A 152 9.38 7.98 -6.15
N VAL A 153 8.40 7.10 -6.43
CA VAL A 153 6.99 7.39 -6.14
C VAL A 153 6.75 7.56 -4.64
N LEU A 154 7.37 6.70 -3.81
CA LEU A 154 7.26 6.80 -2.35
C LEU A 154 7.86 8.10 -1.81
N ARG A 155 9.05 8.51 -2.27
CA ARG A 155 9.69 9.77 -1.86
C ARG A 155 8.86 10.98 -2.25
N ALA A 156 8.37 11.00 -3.50
CA ALA A 156 7.48 12.06 -3.94
C ALA A 156 6.19 12.13 -3.10
N GLY A 157 5.66 10.98 -2.68
CA GLY A 157 4.52 10.89 -1.77
C GLY A 157 4.82 11.48 -0.39
N GLU A 158 5.98 11.18 0.22
CA GLU A 158 6.39 11.72 1.52
C GLU A 158 6.61 13.24 1.47
N GLU A 159 7.20 13.76 0.39
CA GLU A 159 7.38 15.19 0.17
C GLU A 159 6.02 15.91 0.08
N LEU A 160 5.09 15.37 -0.71
CA LEU A 160 3.74 15.91 -0.84
C LEU A 160 2.94 15.80 0.47
N GLU A 161 3.05 14.70 1.20
CA GLU A 161 2.43 14.54 2.51
C GLU A 161 2.92 15.63 3.48
N THR A 162 4.22 15.91 3.49
CA THR A 162 4.81 16.98 4.31
C THR A 162 4.29 18.35 3.91
N GLU A 163 4.23 18.62 2.60
CA GLU A 163 3.73 19.89 2.07
C GLU A 163 2.24 20.11 2.38
N VAL A 164 1.41 19.08 2.18
CA VAL A 164 -0.05 19.17 2.36
C VAL A 164 -0.45 19.23 3.83
N THR A 165 0.19 18.44 4.69
CA THR A 165 -0.17 18.35 6.11
C THR A 165 0.59 19.34 6.99
N GLY A 166 1.73 19.86 6.53
CA GLY A 166 2.64 20.71 7.32
C GLY A 166 3.47 19.93 8.34
N SER A 167 3.35 18.60 8.40
CA SER A 167 4.09 17.76 9.34
C SER A 167 5.13 16.91 8.61
N SER A 168 6.39 17.02 9.03
CA SER A 168 7.50 16.22 8.52
C SER A 168 7.67 14.88 9.26
N ASP A 169 6.91 14.65 10.33
CA ASP A 169 6.97 13.40 11.10
C ASP A 169 5.91 12.40 10.61
N PRO A 170 6.29 11.35 9.85
CA PRO A 170 5.35 10.38 9.33
C PRO A 170 4.72 9.50 10.42
N ILE A 171 5.42 9.34 11.57
CA ILE A 171 4.88 8.57 12.69
C ILE A 171 3.76 9.37 13.35
N ALA A 172 4.00 10.64 13.69
CA ALA A 172 3.00 11.51 14.28
C ALA A 172 1.75 11.66 13.38
N ARG A 173 1.95 11.80 12.05
CA ARG A 173 0.84 11.83 11.09
C ARG A 173 0.02 10.55 11.11
N THR A 174 0.69 9.40 11.16
CA THR A 174 0.01 8.11 11.18
C THR A 174 -0.73 7.89 12.50
N GLU A 175 -0.12 8.27 13.63
CA GLU A 175 -0.76 8.20 14.96
C GLU A 175 -2.01 9.08 15.00
N GLU A 176 -1.94 10.31 14.48
CA GLU A 176 -3.09 11.21 14.36
C GLU A 176 -4.19 10.61 13.48
N GLU A 177 -3.85 10.15 12.26
CA GLU A 177 -4.80 9.58 11.30
C GLU A 177 -5.53 8.34 11.84
N LYS A 178 -4.81 7.47 12.54
CA LYS A 178 -5.34 6.19 13.04
C LYS A 178 -5.90 6.27 14.45
N GLY A 179 -5.61 7.34 15.19
CA GLY A 179 -5.99 7.46 16.60
C GLY A 179 -5.34 6.41 17.49
N ILE A 180 -4.14 5.94 17.16
CA ILE A 180 -3.41 4.90 17.90
C ILE A 180 -1.99 5.34 18.17
N SER A 181 -1.40 4.87 19.28
CA SER A 181 0.03 5.00 19.51
C SER A 181 0.80 3.87 18.82
N LEU A 182 1.61 4.21 17.82
CA LEU A 182 2.43 3.21 17.11
C LEU A 182 3.48 2.60 18.03
N ARG A 183 3.96 3.34 19.02
CA ARG A 183 4.91 2.83 20.02
C ARG A 183 4.25 1.79 20.97
N GLU A 184 2.99 2.00 21.33
CA GLU A 184 2.24 1.01 22.12
C GLU A 184 1.91 -0.22 21.30
N LEU A 185 1.53 -0.02 20.03
CA LEU A 185 1.30 -1.13 19.09
C LEU A 185 2.58 -1.93 18.86
N GLU A 186 3.75 -1.29 18.69
CA GLU A 186 5.05 -1.96 18.53
C GLU A 186 5.33 -2.87 19.73
N ARG A 187 5.15 -2.35 20.97
CA ARG A 187 5.36 -3.15 22.18
C ARG A 187 4.39 -4.33 22.26
N ALA A 188 3.10 -4.10 22.03
CA ALA A 188 2.10 -5.16 22.06
C ALA A 188 2.38 -6.26 21.00
N LEU A 189 2.82 -5.88 19.80
CA LEU A 189 3.20 -6.83 18.76
C LEU A 189 4.49 -7.59 19.11
N ALA A 190 5.48 -6.91 19.71
CA ALA A 190 6.72 -7.55 20.16
C ALA A 190 6.43 -8.58 21.26
N ASP A 191 5.60 -8.23 22.24
CA ASP A 191 5.20 -9.13 23.32
C ASP A 191 4.40 -10.34 22.79
N ALA A 192 3.46 -10.11 21.88
CA ALA A 192 2.69 -11.17 21.23
C ALA A 192 3.59 -12.10 20.39
N SER A 193 4.53 -11.52 19.64
CA SER A 193 5.50 -12.28 18.85
C SER A 193 6.37 -13.15 19.73
N ALA A 194 6.93 -12.60 20.81
CA ALA A 194 7.75 -13.35 21.75
C ALA A 194 6.96 -14.49 22.43
N ALA A 195 5.70 -14.25 22.77
CA ALA A 195 4.83 -15.28 23.36
C ALA A 195 4.48 -16.41 22.38
N ALA A 196 4.43 -16.12 21.08
CA ALA A 196 4.09 -17.08 20.02
C ALA A 196 5.32 -17.80 19.44
N GLU A 197 6.54 -17.32 19.65
CA GLU A 197 7.75 -17.77 18.95
C GLU A 197 7.99 -19.27 19.11
N GLY A 198 7.92 -19.81 20.33
CA GLY A 198 8.13 -21.23 20.59
C GLY A 198 7.09 -22.11 19.90
N ILE A 199 5.80 -21.72 19.94
CA ILE A 199 4.70 -22.45 19.30
C ILE A 199 4.87 -22.39 17.77
N TYR A 200 5.24 -21.22 17.25
CA TYR A 200 5.46 -21.03 15.82
C TYR A 200 6.62 -21.90 15.30
N ASP A 201 7.73 -21.96 16.05
CA ASP A 201 8.89 -22.77 15.67
C ASP A 201 8.55 -24.27 15.64
N GLU A 202 7.85 -24.79 16.65
CA GLU A 202 7.39 -26.19 16.65
C GLU A 202 6.46 -26.50 15.48
N LEU A 203 5.50 -25.61 15.20
CA LEU A 203 4.58 -25.77 14.08
C LEU A 203 5.33 -25.69 12.74
N ARG A 204 6.23 -24.74 12.58
CA ARG A 204 7.04 -24.54 11.38
C ARG A 204 7.85 -25.81 11.07
N GLU A 205 8.56 -26.36 12.08
CA GLU A 205 9.33 -27.60 11.91
C GLU A 205 8.42 -28.74 11.46
N THR A 206 7.29 -28.94 12.16
CA THR A 206 6.31 -29.98 11.83
C THR A 206 5.79 -29.84 10.39
N TRP A 207 5.48 -28.62 9.96
CA TRP A 207 4.99 -28.37 8.60
C TRP A 207 6.09 -28.57 7.55
N PHE A 208 7.30 -28.14 7.83
CA PHE A 208 8.42 -28.34 6.91
C PHE A 208 8.73 -29.83 6.72
N GLU A 209 8.73 -30.61 7.79
CA GLU A 209 8.90 -32.07 7.68
C GLU A 209 7.81 -32.71 6.83
N ARG A 210 6.55 -32.27 7.00
CA ARG A 210 5.42 -32.82 6.23
C ARG A 210 5.42 -32.42 4.76
N LEU A 211 5.77 -31.17 4.45
CA LEU A 211 5.66 -30.62 3.10
C LEU A 211 6.92 -30.83 2.25
N LEU A 212 8.08 -30.74 2.87
CA LEU A 212 9.38 -30.81 2.17
C LEU A 212 10.10 -32.15 2.39
N GLY A 213 9.65 -32.96 3.36
CA GLY A 213 10.28 -34.23 3.70
C GLY A 213 11.73 -34.03 4.20
N PRO A 214 12.54 -35.14 4.18
CA PRO A 214 13.92 -35.11 4.66
C PRO A 214 14.90 -34.35 3.75
N GLN A 215 14.46 -33.78 2.64
CA GLN A 215 15.30 -33.00 1.71
C GLN A 215 15.79 -31.66 2.32
N ARG A 216 15.43 -31.39 3.55
CA ARG A 216 15.83 -30.19 4.28
C ARG A 216 17.34 -30.11 4.61
N GLU A 217 18.06 -31.21 4.58
CA GLU A 217 19.50 -31.22 4.90
C GLU A 217 20.35 -30.43 3.92
N ASP A 218 19.87 -30.18 2.69
CA ASP A 218 20.58 -29.47 1.63
C ASP A 218 20.20 -27.99 1.48
N VAL A 219 19.22 -27.49 2.22
CA VAL A 219 18.86 -26.06 2.19
C VAL A 219 19.82 -25.29 3.11
N PRO A 220 20.72 -24.44 2.58
CA PRO A 220 21.63 -23.67 3.42
C PRO A 220 20.84 -22.88 4.45
N SER A 221 21.28 -22.89 5.70
CA SER A 221 20.68 -22.14 6.82
C SER A 221 20.65 -20.61 6.60
N SER A 222 21.22 -20.13 5.51
CA SER A 222 21.14 -18.73 5.05
C SER A 222 19.75 -18.29 4.60
N SER A 223 18.81 -19.22 4.34
CA SER A 223 17.39 -18.87 4.12
C SER A 223 16.64 -18.55 5.42
N HIS A 224 17.24 -18.80 6.57
CA HIS A 224 16.82 -18.27 7.86
C HIS A 224 17.27 -16.81 8.02
N VAL A 225 16.81 -15.94 7.16
CA VAL A 225 16.74 -14.52 7.52
C VAL A 225 15.64 -14.42 8.56
N SER A 226 16.04 -14.62 9.81
CA SER A 226 15.20 -14.17 10.93
C SER A 226 14.89 -12.72 10.65
N PRO A 227 13.64 -12.31 10.53
CA PRO A 227 13.29 -10.90 10.29
C PRO A 227 13.91 -9.97 11.31
N ALA A 228 14.27 -10.49 12.49
CA ALA A 228 14.89 -9.77 13.58
C ALA A 228 16.42 -9.56 13.44
N ALA A 229 17.12 -10.33 12.61
CA ALA A 229 18.60 -10.28 12.57
C ALA A 229 19.17 -9.35 11.49
N SER A 230 18.37 -8.91 10.52
CA SER A 230 18.82 -8.06 9.41
C SER A 230 18.32 -6.62 9.48
N ILE A 231 17.57 -6.23 10.53
CA ILE A 231 17.20 -4.85 10.75
C ILE A 231 18.32 -4.21 11.60
N PRO A 232 19.12 -3.28 11.02
CA PRO A 232 20.09 -2.55 11.83
C PRO A 232 19.31 -1.78 12.90
N ARG A 233 19.61 -2.05 14.17
CA ARG A 233 19.09 -1.29 15.32
C ARG A 233 19.63 0.14 15.37
N SER A 234 19.71 0.83 14.24
CA SER A 234 19.97 2.25 14.23
C SER A 234 18.61 2.97 14.30
N SER A 235 18.36 3.52 15.43
CA SER A 235 17.13 4.15 15.91
C SER A 235 16.70 5.42 15.16
N LYS A 236 16.94 5.56 13.86
CA LYS A 236 16.65 6.81 13.14
C LYS A 236 15.97 6.71 11.77
N THR A 237 15.65 5.52 11.26
CA THR A 237 14.99 5.43 9.94
C THR A 237 14.09 4.20 9.82
N TRP A 238 12.99 4.20 10.53
CA TRP A 238 11.84 3.40 10.15
C TRP A 238 11.03 4.23 9.15
N SER A 239 11.39 4.18 7.88
CA SER A 239 10.54 4.72 6.84
C SER A 239 9.40 3.73 6.58
N ARG A 240 8.23 4.25 6.25
CA ARG A 240 7.03 3.51 5.78
C ARG A 240 7.35 2.44 4.70
N THR A 241 8.47 2.57 4.05
CA THR A 241 9.00 1.71 2.98
C THR A 241 9.13 0.24 3.36
N ALA A 242 9.54 -0.07 4.59
CA ALA A 242 9.75 -1.46 5.01
C ALA A 242 8.45 -2.25 5.20
N VAL A 243 7.36 -1.59 5.57
CA VAL A 243 6.06 -2.23 5.84
C VAL A 243 5.25 -2.42 4.55
N THR A 244 5.36 -1.51 3.58
CA THR A 244 4.58 -1.56 2.33
C THR A 244 5.10 -2.62 1.36
N VAL A 245 6.41 -2.92 1.38
CA VAL A 245 7.01 -3.93 0.50
C VAL A 245 6.70 -5.37 0.98
N ALA A 246 6.50 -5.58 2.29
CA ALA A 246 6.25 -6.92 2.85
C ALA A 246 4.80 -7.41 2.66
N PHE A 247 3.84 -6.53 2.53
CA PHE A 247 2.42 -6.91 2.56
C PHE A 247 1.61 -6.19 1.50
N GLY A 248 1.78 -6.12 0.33
CA GLY A 248 0.92 -5.66 -0.79
C GLY A 248 -0.47 -5.07 -0.43
N TYR A 249 -0.59 -4.39 0.71
CA TYR A 249 -1.86 -3.86 1.19
C TYR A 249 -2.18 -2.50 0.57
N SER A 250 -3.34 -2.46 -0.07
CA SER A 250 -4.03 -1.25 -0.51
C SER A 250 -4.08 -0.20 0.61
N LYS A 251 -3.69 1.03 0.30
CA LYS A 251 -3.66 2.21 1.18
C LYS A 251 -5.04 2.68 1.69
N TYR A 252 -6.14 1.94 1.43
CA TYR A 252 -7.49 2.44 1.73
C TYR A 252 -8.25 1.49 2.64
N PRO A 253 -8.75 1.97 3.79
CA PRO A 253 -9.73 1.23 4.58
C PRO A 253 -11.03 1.14 3.77
N ILE A 254 -11.52 -0.08 3.61
CA ILE A 254 -12.91 -0.32 3.19
C ILE A 254 -13.76 0.14 4.37
N ALA A 255 -14.51 1.22 4.17
CA ALA A 255 -15.55 1.61 5.11
C ALA A 255 -16.58 0.48 5.16
N ALA A 256 -16.82 -0.05 6.35
CA ALA A 256 -17.94 -0.90 6.67
C ALA A 256 -19.20 -0.05 6.82
#